data_221dce9db642a2b81dbe2e98acb07d15
#
_entry.id   221dce9db642a2b81dbe2e98acb07d15
#
_cell.length_a   1.000
_cell.length_b   1.000
_cell.length_c   1.000
_cell.angle_alpha   90.00
_cell.angle_beta   90.00
_cell.angle_gamma   90.00
#
_symmetry.space_group_name_H-M   'P 1'
#
loop_
_entity.id
_entity.type
_entity.pdbx_description
1 polymer ?
#
loop_
_entity_poly.entity_id
_entity_poly.type
_entity_poly.pdbx_seq_one_letter_code
_entity_poly.pdbx_strand_id
1 'polypeptide(L)'
;MKYYIGVDGGGTKTAFALFDENKKMLDSVTGPGSNHENIETAFEGASDIIIEGLNALCAKAGIALSDVSFTLMGLAGIDHEYQYDIMCDMLKKKGLANFEVFNDGFIVVKAGASGKSAIGYNCGTGVCCNGIDLDGKRLQLAGLGDFSGDISGGGNIVIEAFRLVYNELFLGLEKTLITDMVNKEYGFKSREEFLGLIEKIEGENGDDYIRTMVGFFFEAVKQGDKPATEYCDRMATRGAQLISALAGQMNFGDGEVEVVLSGSINVKLDNKYYLDSLLSKAEAMSG
;
A
#
# COMPACT_ATOMS: atom_id res chain seq x y z
N MET A 1 -10.05 26.47 -18.57
CA MET A 1 -9.72 25.08 -18.23
C MET A 1 -9.30 25.07 -16.78
N LYS A 2 -9.85 24.20 -15.95
CA LYS A 2 -9.44 24.05 -14.55
C LYS A 2 -8.41 22.94 -14.46
N TYR A 3 -7.39 23.16 -13.64
CA TYR A 3 -6.34 22.18 -13.41
C TYR A 3 -6.42 21.65 -11.97
N TYR A 4 -6.14 20.36 -11.82
CA TYR A 4 -6.11 19.66 -10.54
C TYR A 4 -4.83 18.85 -10.45
N ILE A 5 -4.22 18.80 -9.28
CA ILE A 5 -3.03 17.97 -9.06
C ILE A 5 -3.34 16.90 -7.99
N GLY A 6 -2.95 15.67 -8.28
CA GLY A 6 -2.85 14.58 -7.30
C GLY A 6 -1.39 14.34 -6.93
N VAL A 7 -1.11 14.16 -5.65
CA VAL A 7 0.23 13.82 -5.13
C VAL A 7 0.14 12.54 -4.32
N ASP A 8 1.00 11.58 -4.63
CA ASP A 8 1.20 10.33 -3.89
C ASP A 8 2.63 10.33 -3.33
N GLY A 9 2.77 10.72 -2.06
CA GLY A 9 4.03 10.92 -1.36
C GLY A 9 4.40 9.74 -0.48
N GLY A 10 5.30 8.90 -0.95
CA GLY A 10 5.83 7.74 -0.22
C GLY A 10 7.21 7.96 0.41
N GLY A 11 7.74 6.91 1.02
CA GLY A 11 9.07 6.94 1.65
C GLY A 11 10.25 6.98 0.67
N THR A 12 10.08 6.43 -0.54
CA THR A 12 11.16 6.32 -1.54
C THR A 12 10.98 7.27 -2.71
N LYS A 13 9.76 7.62 -3.06
CA LYS A 13 9.43 8.50 -4.18
C LYS A 13 8.11 9.23 -3.91
N THR A 14 7.93 10.36 -4.61
CA THR A 14 6.69 11.11 -4.64
C THR A 14 6.24 11.26 -6.08
N ALA A 15 5.02 10.84 -6.41
CA ALA A 15 4.43 10.99 -7.73
C ALA A 15 3.49 12.21 -7.74
N PHE A 16 3.57 13.00 -8.82
CA PHE A 16 2.73 14.17 -9.05
C PHE A 16 2.05 14.00 -10.40
N ALA A 17 0.73 14.17 -10.46
CA ALA A 17 -0.04 14.04 -11.69
C ALA A 17 -0.99 15.23 -11.87
N LEU A 18 -1.00 15.80 -13.07
CA LEU A 18 -1.85 16.91 -13.47
C LEU A 18 -3.06 16.42 -14.25
N PHE A 19 -4.24 16.90 -13.90
CA PHE A 19 -5.51 16.55 -14.53
C PHE A 19 -6.27 17.80 -14.98
N ASP A 20 -7.09 17.65 -16.02
CA ASP A 20 -8.10 18.64 -16.41
C ASP A 20 -9.43 18.42 -15.65
N GLU A 21 -10.40 19.31 -15.91
CA GLU A 21 -11.76 19.23 -15.35
C GLU A 21 -12.55 17.98 -15.73
N ASN A 22 -12.12 17.24 -16.77
CA ASN A 22 -12.71 15.99 -17.22
C ASN A 22 -12.01 14.76 -16.62
N LYS A 23 -11.14 14.95 -15.62
CA LYS A 23 -10.32 13.91 -14.99
C LYS A 23 -9.29 13.25 -15.93
N LYS A 24 -8.99 13.86 -17.08
CA LYS A 24 -7.95 13.38 -17.98
C LYS A 24 -6.59 13.79 -17.45
N MET A 25 -5.70 12.82 -17.27
CA MET A 25 -4.30 13.09 -16.93
C MET A 25 -3.60 13.78 -18.09
N LEU A 26 -3.03 14.94 -17.85
CA LEU A 26 -2.33 15.78 -18.83
C LEU A 26 -0.83 15.55 -18.79
N ASP A 27 -0.24 15.45 -17.60
CA ASP A 27 1.18 15.22 -17.40
C ASP A 27 1.47 14.63 -16.02
N SER A 28 2.70 14.15 -15.80
CA SER A 28 3.17 13.66 -14.52
C SER A 28 4.67 13.83 -14.36
N VAL A 29 5.12 13.94 -13.10
CA VAL A 29 6.54 13.89 -12.72
C VAL A 29 6.70 13.03 -11.47
N THR A 30 7.92 12.56 -11.23
CA THR A 30 8.28 11.81 -10.03
C THR A 30 9.49 12.50 -9.40
N GLY A 31 9.44 12.69 -8.08
CA GLY A 31 10.52 13.24 -7.26
C GLY A 31 10.96 12.28 -6.15
N PRO A 32 11.89 12.72 -5.29
CA PRO A 32 12.30 11.98 -4.10
C PRO A 32 11.13 11.64 -3.16
N GLY A 33 11.34 10.72 -2.22
CA GLY A 33 10.35 10.42 -1.19
C GLY A 33 10.09 11.63 -0.28
N SER A 34 8.83 11.85 0.08
CA SER A 34 8.38 12.96 0.93
C SER A 34 7.85 12.53 2.29
N ASN A 35 8.10 11.27 2.72
CA ASN A 35 7.81 10.89 4.11
C ASN A 35 8.78 11.61 5.05
N HIS A 36 8.25 12.52 5.87
CA HIS A 36 9.02 13.36 6.79
C HIS A 36 9.83 12.57 7.82
N GLU A 37 9.44 11.35 8.13
CA GLU A 37 10.14 10.47 9.07
C GLU A 37 11.48 9.95 8.52
N ASN A 38 11.64 9.94 7.19
CA ASN A 38 12.83 9.48 6.49
C ASN A 38 13.74 10.63 6.03
N ILE A 39 13.44 11.87 6.39
CA ILE A 39 14.15 13.07 5.95
C ILE A 39 14.79 13.76 7.16
N GLU A 40 16.08 14.08 7.08
CA GLU A 40 16.83 14.70 8.18
C GLU A 40 16.19 15.99 8.69
N THR A 41 15.67 16.82 7.79
CA THR A 41 14.96 18.08 8.10
C THR A 41 13.46 17.89 8.34
N ALA A 42 13.02 16.65 8.45
CA ALA A 42 11.65 16.25 8.74
C ALA A 42 10.60 16.98 7.87
N PHE A 43 9.61 17.63 8.45
CA PHE A 43 8.53 18.31 7.73
C PHE A 43 8.99 19.45 6.82
N GLU A 44 10.08 20.13 7.16
CA GLU A 44 10.62 21.19 6.30
C GLU A 44 11.08 20.63 4.96
N GLY A 45 11.96 19.62 4.99
CA GLY A 45 12.43 18.96 3.77
C GLY A 45 11.32 18.25 3.00
N ALA A 46 10.38 17.61 3.69
CA ALA A 46 9.22 17.00 3.06
C ALA A 46 8.38 18.03 2.30
N SER A 47 8.11 19.19 2.91
CA SER A 47 7.36 20.27 2.26
C SER A 47 8.14 20.92 1.11
N ASP A 48 9.48 20.99 1.17
CA ASP A 48 10.32 21.45 0.06
C ASP A 48 10.19 20.52 -1.15
N ILE A 49 10.34 19.21 -0.96
CA ILE A 49 10.16 18.20 -2.00
C ILE A 49 8.80 18.32 -2.67
N ILE A 50 7.73 18.51 -1.88
CA ILE A 50 6.37 18.67 -2.41
C ILE A 50 6.29 19.93 -3.28
N ILE A 51 6.73 21.08 -2.78
CA ILE A 51 6.65 22.35 -3.55
C ILE A 51 7.51 22.30 -4.82
N GLU A 52 8.71 21.74 -4.74
CA GLU A 52 9.58 21.56 -5.91
C GLU A 52 8.94 20.65 -6.95
N GLY A 53 8.32 19.53 -6.55
CA GLY A 53 7.62 18.63 -7.45
C GLY A 53 6.40 19.27 -8.10
N LEU A 54 5.60 20.04 -7.38
CA LEU A 54 4.48 20.81 -7.91
C LEU A 54 4.94 21.82 -8.95
N ASN A 55 6.00 22.58 -8.66
CA ASN A 55 6.57 23.56 -9.58
C ASN A 55 7.16 22.88 -10.82
N ALA A 56 7.86 21.76 -10.67
CA ALA A 56 8.41 21.00 -11.79
C ALA A 56 7.30 20.48 -12.72
N LEU A 57 6.19 19.96 -12.15
CA LEU A 57 5.04 19.52 -12.92
C LEU A 57 4.38 20.66 -13.67
N CYS A 58 4.14 21.80 -13.01
CA CYS A 58 3.55 22.98 -13.62
C CYS A 58 4.44 23.55 -14.74
N ALA A 59 5.74 23.64 -14.52
CA ALA A 59 6.71 24.09 -15.52
C ALA A 59 6.72 23.17 -16.75
N LYS A 60 6.70 21.85 -16.55
CA LYS A 60 6.61 20.86 -17.63
C LYS A 60 5.33 21.01 -18.46
N ALA A 61 4.21 21.31 -17.81
CA ALA A 61 2.91 21.51 -18.44
C ALA A 61 2.73 22.92 -19.03
N GLY A 62 3.66 23.84 -18.80
CA GLY A 62 3.59 25.22 -19.30
C GLY A 62 2.53 26.09 -18.61
N ILE A 63 2.23 25.81 -17.33
CA ILE A 63 1.29 26.56 -16.49
C ILE A 63 1.97 27.07 -15.21
N ALA A 64 1.35 28.04 -14.53
CA ALA A 64 1.79 28.45 -13.21
C ALA A 64 1.09 27.64 -12.11
N LEU A 65 1.74 27.49 -10.93
CA LEU A 65 1.10 26.83 -9.80
C LEU A 65 -0.18 27.55 -9.35
N SER A 66 -0.27 28.87 -9.55
CA SER A 66 -1.47 29.66 -9.29
C SER A 66 -2.67 29.33 -10.21
N ASP A 67 -2.43 28.67 -11.34
CA ASP A 67 -3.50 28.24 -12.26
C ASP A 67 -4.16 26.93 -11.80
N VAL A 68 -3.55 26.25 -10.80
CA VAL A 68 -4.07 25.02 -10.24
C VAL A 68 -5.24 25.31 -9.30
N SER A 69 -6.40 24.77 -9.63
CA SER A 69 -7.64 25.00 -8.86
C SER A 69 -7.64 24.28 -7.51
N PHE A 70 -7.02 23.10 -7.42
CA PHE A 70 -6.94 22.31 -6.20
C PHE A 70 -5.84 21.25 -6.29
N THR A 71 -5.19 20.98 -5.15
CA THR A 71 -4.18 19.91 -5.01
C THR A 71 -4.63 18.95 -3.92
N LEU A 72 -4.73 17.65 -4.25
CA LEU A 72 -5.01 16.58 -3.30
C LEU A 72 -3.73 15.78 -3.08
N MET A 73 -3.35 15.60 -1.81
CA MET A 73 -2.10 14.92 -1.46
C MET A 73 -2.35 13.78 -0.48
N GLY A 74 -1.90 12.57 -0.83
CA GLY A 74 -1.72 11.44 0.09
C GLY A 74 -0.25 11.34 0.46
N LEU A 75 0.06 11.49 1.73
CA LEU A 75 1.43 11.57 2.22
C LEU A 75 1.67 10.51 3.29
N ALA A 76 2.62 9.61 3.06
CA ALA A 76 3.10 8.68 4.08
C ALA A 76 3.67 9.43 5.28
N GLY A 77 3.45 8.90 6.48
CA GLY A 77 3.88 9.52 7.73
C GLY A 77 2.94 10.61 8.26
N ILE A 78 1.80 10.86 7.63
CA ILE A 78 0.75 11.75 8.15
C ILE A 78 -0.31 10.88 8.85
N ASP A 79 0.06 10.30 9.99
CA ASP A 79 -0.75 9.33 10.73
C ASP A 79 -1.55 9.98 11.86
N HIS A 80 -1.11 11.15 12.33
CA HIS A 80 -1.69 11.87 13.45
C HIS A 80 -2.09 13.30 13.10
N GLU A 81 -3.09 13.84 13.80
CA GLU A 81 -3.62 15.18 13.58
C GLU A 81 -2.53 16.27 13.68
N TYR A 82 -1.62 16.17 14.65
CA TYR A 82 -0.53 17.12 14.78
C TYR A 82 0.44 17.12 13.57
N GLN A 83 0.67 15.95 12.95
CA GLN A 83 1.50 15.84 11.75
C GLN A 83 0.82 16.52 10.55
N TYR A 84 -0.49 16.30 10.42
CA TYR A 84 -1.32 16.99 9.44
C TYR A 84 -1.23 18.51 9.61
N ASP A 85 -1.42 19.02 10.83
CA ASP A 85 -1.38 20.46 11.13
C ASP A 85 -0.02 21.06 10.76
N ILE A 86 1.09 20.43 11.17
CA ILE A 86 2.45 20.89 10.85
C ILE A 86 2.67 20.93 9.35
N MET A 87 2.33 19.87 8.63
CA MET A 87 2.52 19.79 7.17
C MET A 87 1.68 20.86 6.45
N CYS A 88 0.41 21.02 6.82
CA CYS A 88 -0.47 22.04 6.25
C CYS A 88 0.07 23.46 6.48
N ASP A 89 0.58 23.75 7.67
CA ASP A 89 1.17 25.05 8.00
C ASP A 89 2.44 25.32 7.19
N MET A 90 3.30 24.31 7.01
CA MET A 90 4.50 24.41 6.18
C MET A 90 4.17 24.71 4.72
N LEU A 91 3.22 23.96 4.13
CA LEU A 91 2.79 24.16 2.75
C LEU A 91 2.16 25.54 2.53
N LYS A 92 1.32 26.02 3.47
CA LYS A 92 0.75 27.38 3.44
C LYS A 92 1.84 28.46 3.51
N LYS A 93 2.84 28.31 4.41
CA LYS A 93 3.97 29.24 4.52
C LYS A 93 4.81 29.31 3.23
N LYS A 94 4.87 28.20 2.47
CA LYS A 94 5.54 28.13 1.17
C LYS A 94 4.65 28.61 0.00
N GLY A 95 3.45 29.15 0.30
CA GLY A 95 2.56 29.78 -0.66
C GLY A 95 1.57 28.86 -1.37
N LEU A 96 1.46 27.58 -0.95
CA LEU A 96 0.46 26.68 -1.51
C LEU A 96 -0.94 27.05 -0.99
N ALA A 97 -1.88 27.18 -1.90
CA ALA A 97 -3.30 27.45 -1.61
C ALA A 97 -4.18 26.35 -2.20
N ASN A 98 -5.40 26.23 -1.68
CA ASN A 98 -6.42 25.30 -2.20
C ASN A 98 -5.93 23.84 -2.28
N PHE A 99 -5.54 23.29 -1.15
CA PHE A 99 -5.09 21.91 -1.06
C PHE A 99 -5.74 21.16 0.11
N GLU A 100 -5.66 19.85 0.05
CA GLU A 100 -5.99 18.95 1.14
C GLU A 100 -4.90 17.88 1.26
N VAL A 101 -4.55 17.53 2.50
CA VAL A 101 -3.58 16.48 2.83
C VAL A 101 -4.32 15.33 3.50
N PHE A 102 -3.93 14.11 3.16
CA PHE A 102 -4.35 12.88 3.83
C PHE A 102 -3.13 12.02 4.12
N ASN A 103 -3.25 11.05 5.00
CA ASN A 103 -2.37 9.90 4.97
C ASN A 103 -2.51 9.19 3.60
N ASP A 104 -1.40 8.66 3.07
CA ASP A 104 -1.36 8.01 1.73
C ASP A 104 -2.37 6.87 1.58
N GLY A 105 -2.65 6.12 2.65
CA GLY A 105 -3.67 5.07 2.66
C GLY A 105 -5.09 5.56 2.30
N PHE A 106 -5.46 6.81 2.59
CA PHE A 106 -6.78 7.36 2.23
C PHE A 106 -6.89 7.78 0.77
N ILE A 107 -5.76 7.99 0.07
CA ILE A 107 -5.81 8.34 -1.35
C ILE A 107 -6.40 7.20 -2.18
N VAL A 108 -6.24 5.96 -1.74
CA VAL A 108 -6.86 4.78 -2.33
C VAL A 108 -8.37 4.93 -2.37
N VAL A 109 -8.98 5.30 -1.24
CA VAL A 109 -10.42 5.54 -1.15
C VAL A 109 -10.83 6.69 -2.06
N LYS A 110 -10.10 7.81 -2.02
CA LYS A 110 -10.41 9.00 -2.83
C LYS A 110 -10.27 8.77 -4.34
N ALA A 111 -9.32 7.93 -4.76
CA ALA A 111 -9.06 7.67 -6.16
C ALA A 111 -9.97 6.57 -6.74
N GLY A 112 -10.33 5.58 -5.94
CA GLY A 112 -11.03 4.37 -6.41
C GLY A 112 -12.52 4.36 -6.15
N ALA A 113 -13.01 5.10 -5.15
CA ALA A 113 -14.42 5.11 -4.80
C ALA A 113 -15.29 5.77 -5.88
N SER A 114 -16.43 5.17 -6.15
CA SER A 114 -17.45 5.74 -7.05
C SER A 114 -18.24 6.87 -6.38
N GLY A 115 -18.35 6.82 -5.05
CA GLY A 115 -19.09 7.75 -4.19
C GLY A 115 -18.18 8.57 -3.26
N LYS A 116 -18.81 9.11 -2.20
CA LYS A 116 -18.10 9.90 -1.17
C LYS A 116 -17.54 9.04 -0.04
N SER A 117 -18.08 7.84 0.14
CA SER A 117 -17.75 6.91 1.21
C SER A 117 -17.36 5.57 0.63
N ALA A 118 -16.29 4.97 1.14
CA ALA A 118 -15.84 3.62 0.80
C ALA A 118 -14.78 3.15 1.80
N ILE A 119 -14.45 1.87 1.73
CA ILE A 119 -13.33 1.24 2.42
C ILE A 119 -12.24 0.93 1.39
N GLY A 120 -11.02 1.42 1.62
CA GLY A 120 -9.83 1.07 0.83
C GLY A 120 -9.04 -0.02 1.55
N TYR A 121 -8.83 -1.17 0.92
CA TYR A 121 -7.95 -2.21 1.40
C TYR A 121 -6.71 -2.28 0.52
N ASN A 122 -5.59 -1.80 1.06
CA ASN A 122 -4.31 -1.80 0.37
C ASN A 122 -3.47 -3.00 0.83
N CYS A 123 -3.00 -3.79 -0.13
CA CYS A 123 -2.04 -4.87 0.09
C CYS A 123 -0.94 -4.79 -0.98
N GLY A 124 0.18 -4.22 -0.61
CA GLY A 124 1.36 -3.98 -1.46
C GLY A 124 2.63 -4.45 -0.75
N THR A 125 3.57 -3.55 -0.45
CA THR A 125 4.73 -3.85 0.41
C THR A 125 4.27 -4.18 1.83
N GLY A 126 3.39 -3.37 2.39
CA GLY A 126 2.66 -3.60 3.63
C GLY A 126 1.17 -3.78 3.39
N VAL A 127 0.38 -3.67 4.44
CA VAL A 127 -1.08 -3.73 4.42
C VAL A 127 -1.67 -2.61 5.27
N CYS A 128 -2.72 -1.95 4.78
CA CYS A 128 -3.58 -1.09 5.59
C CYS A 128 -5.02 -1.11 5.08
N CYS A 129 -5.95 -0.74 5.94
CA CYS A 129 -7.37 -0.67 5.63
C CYS A 129 -7.92 0.67 6.11
N ASN A 130 -8.44 1.49 5.20
CA ASN A 130 -8.80 2.88 5.44
C ASN A 130 -10.26 3.11 5.06
N GLY A 131 -11.07 3.63 5.99
CA GLY A 131 -12.46 3.99 5.73
C GLY A 131 -12.65 5.51 5.66
N ILE A 132 -13.47 5.95 4.70
CA ILE A 132 -14.06 7.29 4.69
C ILE A 132 -15.57 7.08 4.64
N ASP A 133 -16.30 7.57 5.64
CA ASP A 133 -17.74 7.39 5.74
C ASP A 133 -18.55 8.54 5.15
N LEU A 134 -19.87 8.45 5.21
CA LEU A 134 -20.80 9.46 4.69
C LEU A 134 -20.69 10.82 5.38
N ASP A 135 -20.26 10.83 6.65
CA ASP A 135 -20.03 12.03 7.43
C ASP A 135 -18.64 12.64 7.22
N GLY A 136 -17.80 11.97 6.39
CA GLY A 136 -16.42 12.35 6.14
C GLY A 136 -15.45 11.94 7.25
N LYS A 137 -15.92 11.14 8.24
CA LYS A 137 -15.05 10.57 9.27
C LYS A 137 -14.06 9.60 8.62
N ARG A 138 -12.84 9.60 9.12
CA ARG A 138 -11.74 8.75 8.65
C ARG A 138 -11.30 7.80 9.75
N LEU A 139 -11.04 6.56 9.39
CA LEU A 139 -10.51 5.56 10.30
C LEU A 139 -9.55 4.65 9.55
N GLN A 140 -8.35 4.47 10.08
CA GLN A 140 -7.36 3.52 9.59
C GLN A 140 -7.23 2.35 10.55
N LEU A 141 -7.17 1.15 10.01
CA LEU A 141 -6.85 -0.09 10.71
C LEU A 141 -5.65 -0.74 10.04
N ALA A 142 -4.83 -1.44 10.81
CA ALA A 142 -3.56 -2.03 10.39
C ALA A 142 -2.54 -0.98 9.92
N GLY A 143 -1.41 -1.41 9.39
CA GLY A 143 -0.30 -0.54 8.98
C GLY A 143 0.73 -0.30 10.08
N LEU A 144 0.61 -0.98 11.24
CA LEU A 144 1.57 -0.87 12.36
C LEU A 144 2.46 -2.14 12.47
N GLY A 145 2.53 -2.93 11.40
CA GLY A 145 3.31 -4.17 11.38
C GLY A 145 2.82 -5.19 12.41
N ASP A 146 3.76 -5.80 13.14
CA ASP A 146 3.45 -6.83 14.13
C ASP A 146 2.51 -6.34 15.24
N PHE A 147 2.55 -5.05 15.59
CA PHE A 147 1.70 -4.48 16.63
C PHE A 147 0.22 -4.49 16.27
N SER A 148 -0.12 -4.33 15.00
CA SER A 148 -1.49 -4.46 14.49
C SER A 148 -1.81 -5.88 14.00
N GLY A 149 -0.87 -6.81 14.09
CA GLY A 149 -1.04 -8.18 13.61
C GLY A 149 -1.13 -8.23 12.08
N ASP A 150 -0.32 -7.45 11.41
CA ASP A 150 -0.25 -7.40 9.96
C ASP A 150 0.49 -8.64 9.46
N ILE A 151 -0.24 -9.53 8.80
CA ILE A 151 0.29 -10.77 8.23
C ILE A 151 0.25 -10.77 6.69
N SER A 152 -0.27 -9.72 6.09
CA SER A 152 -0.33 -9.52 4.64
C SER A 152 0.69 -8.48 4.19
N GLY A 153 0.85 -8.34 2.87
CA GLY A 153 1.87 -7.50 2.30
C GLY A 153 3.14 -8.26 1.95
N GLY A 154 3.90 -7.76 0.96
CA GLY A 154 5.08 -8.44 0.42
C GLY A 154 6.14 -8.75 1.48
N GLY A 155 6.35 -7.83 2.43
CA GLY A 155 7.30 -8.03 3.52
C GLY A 155 6.95 -9.23 4.41
N ASN A 156 5.68 -9.40 4.78
CA ASN A 156 5.26 -10.54 5.59
C ASN A 156 5.18 -11.85 4.79
N ILE A 157 4.75 -11.76 3.53
CA ILE A 157 4.67 -12.93 2.66
C ILE A 157 6.04 -13.52 2.37
N VAL A 158 7.07 -12.69 2.14
CA VAL A 158 8.44 -13.19 1.92
C VAL A 158 8.97 -13.91 3.15
N ILE A 159 8.72 -13.36 4.35
CA ILE A 159 9.13 -13.99 5.61
C ILE A 159 8.43 -15.35 5.77
N GLU A 160 7.12 -15.42 5.48
CA GLU A 160 6.41 -16.68 5.59
C GLU A 160 6.83 -17.70 4.52
N ALA A 161 7.00 -17.28 3.27
CA ALA A 161 7.52 -18.15 2.21
C ALA A 161 8.89 -18.73 2.60
N PHE A 162 9.79 -17.90 3.15
CA PHE A 162 11.07 -18.35 3.68
C PHE A 162 10.88 -19.33 4.84
N ARG A 163 9.97 -19.04 5.77
CA ARG A 163 9.67 -19.90 6.93
C ARG A 163 9.12 -21.26 6.53
N LEU A 164 8.28 -21.34 5.50
CA LEU A 164 7.78 -22.62 4.99
C LEU A 164 8.92 -23.50 4.47
N VAL A 165 9.84 -22.92 3.69
CA VAL A 165 11.06 -23.64 3.22
C VAL A 165 11.94 -24.04 4.40
N TYR A 166 12.15 -23.14 5.37
CA TYR A 166 12.91 -23.44 6.58
C TYR A 166 12.30 -24.60 7.36
N ASN A 167 10.99 -24.61 7.55
CA ASN A 167 10.27 -25.65 8.26
C ASN A 167 10.46 -27.02 7.61
N GLU A 168 10.39 -27.11 6.28
CA GLU A 168 10.68 -28.35 5.55
C GLU A 168 12.13 -28.79 5.73
N LEU A 169 13.09 -27.90 5.44
CA LEU A 169 14.51 -28.27 5.37
C LEU A 169 15.17 -28.51 6.74
N PHE A 170 14.78 -27.73 7.75
CA PHE A 170 15.45 -27.75 9.06
C PHE A 170 14.66 -28.51 10.11
N LEU A 171 13.34 -28.43 10.09
CA LEU A 171 12.47 -29.07 11.09
C LEU A 171 11.86 -30.37 10.60
N GLY A 172 11.98 -30.67 9.29
CA GLY A 172 11.38 -31.88 8.70
C GLY A 172 9.83 -31.85 8.75
N LEU A 173 9.25 -30.66 8.74
CA LEU A 173 7.79 -30.49 8.72
C LEU A 173 7.21 -30.70 7.32
N GLU A 174 5.98 -30.27 7.10
CA GLU A 174 5.26 -30.48 5.85
C GLU A 174 6.03 -29.87 4.66
N LYS A 175 6.07 -30.61 3.55
CA LYS A 175 6.72 -30.16 2.31
C LYS A 175 5.93 -29.05 1.67
N THR A 176 6.64 -28.13 1.02
CA THR A 176 6.06 -27.06 0.22
C THR A 176 6.66 -26.99 -1.18
N LEU A 177 5.85 -26.67 -2.18
CA LEU A 177 6.30 -26.42 -3.56
C LEU A 177 7.27 -25.23 -3.65
N ILE A 178 7.22 -24.32 -2.67
CA ILE A 178 8.11 -23.15 -2.59
C ILE A 178 9.57 -23.62 -2.51
N THR A 179 9.88 -24.70 -1.81
CA THR A 179 11.24 -25.24 -1.70
C THR A 179 11.83 -25.59 -3.07
N ASP A 180 11.06 -26.26 -3.92
CA ASP A 180 11.51 -26.63 -5.27
C ASP A 180 11.69 -25.38 -6.16
N MET A 181 10.77 -24.39 -6.06
CA MET A 181 10.85 -23.15 -6.81
C MET A 181 12.08 -22.32 -6.40
N VAL A 182 12.32 -22.16 -5.10
CA VAL A 182 13.48 -21.44 -4.56
C VAL A 182 14.78 -22.15 -4.95
N ASN A 183 14.83 -23.48 -4.84
CA ASN A 183 16.00 -24.23 -5.25
C ASN A 183 16.28 -24.15 -6.75
N LYS A 184 15.26 -24.18 -7.57
CA LYS A 184 15.37 -24.01 -9.04
C LYS A 184 15.92 -22.64 -9.41
N GLU A 185 15.47 -21.59 -8.73
CA GLU A 185 15.84 -20.20 -9.02
C GLU A 185 17.25 -19.86 -8.52
N TYR A 186 17.56 -20.25 -7.27
CA TYR A 186 18.78 -19.82 -6.59
C TYR A 186 19.85 -20.90 -6.48
N GLY A 187 19.52 -22.17 -6.73
CA GLY A 187 20.48 -23.26 -6.87
C GLY A 187 21.24 -23.62 -5.60
N PHE A 188 20.64 -23.46 -4.41
CA PHE A 188 21.31 -23.81 -3.17
C PHE A 188 21.55 -25.33 -3.05
N LYS A 189 22.75 -25.71 -2.56
CA LYS A 189 23.19 -27.11 -2.41
C LYS A 189 23.19 -27.56 -0.96
N SER A 190 23.05 -26.63 -0.03
CA SER A 190 23.05 -26.92 1.40
C SER A 190 22.04 -26.03 2.13
N ARG A 191 21.73 -26.38 3.37
CA ARG A 191 20.89 -25.58 4.23
C ARG A 191 21.49 -24.21 4.54
N GLU A 192 22.81 -24.15 4.66
CA GLU A 192 23.59 -22.95 4.93
C GLU A 192 23.48 -21.97 3.73
N GLU A 193 23.58 -22.48 2.49
CA GLU A 193 23.40 -21.67 1.29
C GLU A 193 21.97 -21.10 1.21
N PHE A 194 20.96 -21.87 1.61
CA PHE A 194 19.58 -21.36 1.70
C PHE A 194 19.47 -20.20 2.70
N LEU A 195 20.10 -20.30 3.88
CA LEU A 195 20.10 -19.19 4.86
C LEU A 195 20.74 -17.90 4.30
N GLY A 196 21.68 -18.01 3.38
CA GLY A 196 22.27 -16.86 2.68
C GLY A 196 21.27 -16.02 1.86
N LEU A 197 20.05 -16.51 1.61
CA LEU A 197 18.99 -15.71 1.00
C LEU A 197 18.51 -14.58 1.91
N ILE A 198 18.67 -14.66 3.23
CA ILE A 198 18.31 -13.61 4.18
C ILE A 198 19.09 -12.34 3.85
N GLU A 199 20.42 -12.44 3.69
CA GLU A 199 21.28 -11.30 3.37
C GLU A 199 20.88 -10.66 2.01
N LYS A 200 20.42 -11.48 1.06
CA LYS A 200 19.97 -11.00 -0.24
C LYS A 200 18.62 -10.27 -0.15
N ILE A 201 17.68 -10.79 0.66
CA ILE A 201 16.37 -10.18 0.88
C ILE A 201 16.50 -8.85 1.63
N GLU A 202 17.44 -8.75 2.57
CA GLU A 202 17.70 -7.55 3.37
C GLU A 202 18.69 -6.56 2.70
N GLY A 203 19.33 -6.95 1.60
CA GLY A 203 20.35 -6.16 0.89
C GLY A 203 19.77 -5.14 -0.09
N GLU A 204 20.67 -4.42 -0.78
CA GLU A 204 20.32 -3.33 -1.72
C GLU A 204 19.36 -3.74 -2.85
N ASN A 205 19.38 -5.00 -3.29
CA ASN A 205 18.49 -5.54 -4.31
C ASN A 205 17.35 -6.38 -3.71
N GLY A 206 17.03 -6.19 -2.44
CA GLY A 206 16.04 -6.98 -1.70
C GLY A 206 14.66 -6.99 -2.34
N ASP A 207 14.25 -5.90 -2.95
CA ASP A 207 12.95 -5.78 -3.62
C ASP A 207 12.72 -6.83 -4.72
N ASP A 208 13.75 -7.22 -5.47
CA ASP A 208 13.65 -8.24 -6.51
C ASP A 208 13.49 -9.64 -5.90
N TYR A 209 14.21 -9.91 -4.81
CA TYR A 209 14.08 -11.17 -4.06
C TYR A 209 12.70 -11.27 -3.40
N ILE A 210 12.23 -10.19 -2.76
CA ILE A 210 10.89 -10.13 -2.17
C ILE A 210 9.84 -10.41 -3.24
N ARG A 211 9.91 -9.75 -4.39
CA ARG A 211 8.96 -9.92 -5.49
C ARG A 211 8.95 -11.36 -6.02
N THR A 212 10.12 -11.97 -6.16
CA THR A 212 10.26 -13.35 -6.63
C THR A 212 9.67 -14.34 -5.62
N MET A 213 10.00 -14.20 -4.33
CA MET A 213 9.47 -15.07 -3.27
C MET A 213 7.96 -14.93 -3.10
N VAL A 214 7.42 -13.72 -3.19
CA VAL A 214 5.97 -13.48 -3.21
C VAL A 214 5.31 -14.16 -4.42
N GLY A 215 5.97 -14.10 -5.58
CA GLY A 215 5.52 -14.84 -6.78
C GLY A 215 5.46 -16.35 -6.54
N PHE A 216 6.48 -16.93 -5.95
CA PHE A 216 6.52 -18.37 -5.61
C PHE A 216 5.43 -18.74 -4.61
N PHE A 217 5.17 -17.90 -3.61
CA PHE A 217 4.11 -18.13 -2.65
C PHE A 217 2.73 -18.23 -3.34
N PHE A 218 2.35 -17.28 -4.18
CA PHE A 218 1.05 -17.32 -4.86
C PHE A 218 0.98 -18.40 -5.93
N GLU A 219 2.09 -18.73 -6.58
CA GLU A 219 2.13 -19.87 -7.51
C GLU A 219 1.93 -21.21 -6.76
N ALA A 220 2.52 -21.36 -5.57
CA ALA A 220 2.30 -22.52 -4.72
C ALA A 220 0.82 -22.62 -4.26
N VAL A 221 0.21 -21.51 -3.84
CA VAL A 221 -1.23 -21.44 -3.51
C VAL A 221 -2.06 -21.88 -4.71
N LYS A 222 -1.77 -21.37 -5.90
CA LYS A 222 -2.48 -21.71 -7.14
C LYS A 222 -2.40 -23.21 -7.48
N GLN A 223 -1.27 -23.84 -7.18
CA GLN A 223 -1.06 -25.28 -7.37
C GLN A 223 -1.61 -26.14 -6.22
N GLY A 224 -2.26 -25.54 -5.22
CA GLY A 224 -2.86 -26.25 -4.10
C GLY A 224 -1.85 -26.71 -3.04
N ASP A 225 -0.71 -26.06 -2.94
CA ASP A 225 0.25 -26.29 -1.85
C ASP A 225 -0.41 -26.00 -0.52
N LYS A 226 -0.48 -27.02 0.36
CA LYS A 226 -1.25 -26.92 1.59
C LYS A 226 -0.69 -25.88 2.56
N PRO A 227 0.62 -25.85 2.92
CA PRO A 227 1.17 -24.85 3.82
C PRO A 227 0.97 -23.41 3.34
N ALA A 228 1.20 -23.16 2.04
CA ALA A 228 1.00 -21.83 1.45
C ALA A 228 -0.49 -21.44 1.45
N THR A 229 -1.39 -22.37 1.14
CA THR A 229 -2.84 -22.15 1.12
C THR A 229 -3.37 -21.81 2.52
N GLU A 230 -2.91 -22.53 3.55
CA GLU A 230 -3.30 -22.26 4.95
C GLU A 230 -2.87 -20.85 5.40
N TYR A 231 -1.70 -20.40 5.00
CA TYR A 231 -1.29 -19.02 5.28
C TYR A 231 -2.09 -18.00 4.49
N CYS A 232 -2.32 -18.26 3.22
CA CYS A 232 -3.16 -17.43 2.35
C CYS A 232 -4.58 -17.25 2.91
N ASP A 233 -5.17 -18.31 3.46
CA ASP A 233 -6.47 -18.25 4.14
C ASP A 233 -6.44 -17.41 5.42
N ARG A 234 -5.36 -17.45 6.19
CA ARG A 234 -5.17 -16.56 7.35
C ARG A 234 -5.08 -15.09 6.91
N MET A 235 -4.33 -14.81 5.85
CA MET A 235 -4.24 -13.46 5.26
C MET A 235 -5.62 -12.95 4.81
N ALA A 236 -6.38 -13.77 4.09
CA ALA A 236 -7.72 -13.45 3.63
C ALA A 236 -8.68 -13.20 4.80
N THR A 237 -8.61 -14.04 5.84
CA THR A 237 -9.40 -13.87 7.06
C THR A 237 -9.07 -12.58 7.77
N ARG A 238 -7.77 -12.24 7.89
CA ARG A 238 -7.34 -10.99 8.53
C ARG A 238 -7.81 -9.77 7.75
N GLY A 239 -7.67 -9.78 6.42
CA GLY A 239 -8.18 -8.71 5.56
C GLY A 239 -9.68 -8.52 5.68
N ALA A 240 -10.45 -9.62 5.69
CA ALA A 240 -11.90 -9.60 5.88
C ALA A 240 -12.29 -9.00 7.25
N GLN A 241 -11.58 -9.36 8.32
CA GLN A 241 -11.79 -8.76 9.65
C GLN A 241 -11.57 -7.24 9.65
N LEU A 242 -10.54 -6.75 8.96
CA LEU A 242 -10.27 -5.32 8.87
C LEU A 242 -11.38 -4.57 8.11
N ILE A 243 -11.81 -5.11 6.98
CA ILE A 243 -12.92 -4.54 6.18
C ILE A 243 -14.21 -4.54 6.99
N SER A 244 -14.60 -5.67 7.57
CA SER A 244 -15.81 -5.78 8.38
C SER A 244 -15.78 -4.89 9.63
N ALA A 245 -14.61 -4.76 10.27
CA ALA A 245 -14.45 -3.88 11.44
C ALA A 245 -14.64 -2.40 11.08
N LEU A 246 -14.19 -1.94 9.90
CA LEU A 246 -14.48 -0.58 9.43
C LEU A 246 -15.95 -0.42 9.09
N ALA A 247 -16.54 -1.39 8.38
CA ALA A 247 -17.97 -1.37 8.03
C ALA A 247 -18.86 -1.25 9.29
N GLY A 248 -18.50 -1.94 10.38
CA GLY A 248 -19.27 -1.91 11.63
C GLY A 248 -19.01 -0.70 12.54
N GLN A 249 -17.92 0.04 12.33
CA GLN A 249 -17.53 1.19 13.19
C GLN A 249 -17.81 2.56 12.58
N MET A 250 -18.21 2.62 11.31
CA MET A 250 -18.36 3.85 10.54
C MET A 250 -19.73 3.90 9.88
N ASN A 251 -20.18 5.11 9.52
CA ASN A 251 -21.48 5.34 8.91
C ASN A 251 -21.40 5.22 7.38
N PHE A 252 -21.69 4.05 6.83
CA PHE A 252 -21.81 3.85 5.38
C PHE A 252 -23.26 3.88 4.89
N GLY A 253 -24.24 4.07 5.79
CA GLY A 253 -25.67 4.00 5.49
C GLY A 253 -26.21 2.57 5.47
N ASP A 254 -27.46 2.44 5.05
CA ASP A 254 -28.17 1.16 4.95
C ASP A 254 -27.94 0.58 3.54
N GLY A 255 -26.97 -0.28 3.36
CA GLY A 255 -26.74 -0.88 2.05
C GLY A 255 -25.36 -1.49 1.87
N GLU A 256 -25.01 -1.73 0.62
CA GLU A 256 -23.69 -2.27 0.27
C GLU A 256 -22.59 -1.22 0.50
N VAL A 257 -21.50 -1.65 1.12
CA VAL A 257 -20.30 -0.83 1.32
C VAL A 257 -19.32 -1.08 0.18
N GLU A 258 -18.95 -0.03 -0.54
CA GLU A 258 -17.95 -0.14 -1.60
C GLU A 258 -16.56 -0.40 -1.00
N VAL A 259 -15.87 -1.45 -1.51
CA VAL A 259 -14.51 -1.79 -1.13
C VAL A 259 -13.58 -1.59 -2.31
N VAL A 260 -12.62 -0.69 -2.16
CA VAL A 260 -11.58 -0.39 -3.15
C VAL A 260 -10.33 -1.21 -2.83
N LEU A 261 -9.94 -2.10 -3.72
CA LEU A 261 -8.72 -2.89 -3.59
C LEU A 261 -7.55 -2.19 -4.26
N SER A 262 -6.42 -2.08 -3.56
CA SER A 262 -5.18 -1.50 -4.10
C SER A 262 -3.93 -2.23 -3.59
N GLY A 263 -2.78 -1.79 -4.08
CA GLY A 263 -1.50 -2.44 -3.80
C GLY A 263 -1.18 -3.57 -4.78
N SER A 264 0.11 -3.82 -4.97
CA SER A 264 0.60 -4.74 -6.01
C SER A 264 0.08 -6.18 -5.85
N ILE A 265 -0.14 -6.62 -4.61
CA ILE A 265 -0.65 -7.96 -4.32
C ILE A 265 -2.11 -8.08 -4.75
N ASN A 266 -2.94 -7.08 -4.47
CA ASN A 266 -4.34 -7.12 -4.85
C ASN A 266 -4.57 -6.97 -6.37
N VAL A 267 -3.73 -6.17 -7.08
CA VAL A 267 -4.06 -5.74 -8.44
C VAL A 267 -3.11 -6.21 -9.53
N LYS A 268 -1.93 -6.76 -9.20
CA LYS A 268 -0.91 -7.14 -10.20
C LYS A 268 -0.59 -8.63 -10.26
N LEU A 269 -0.90 -9.38 -9.22
CA LEU A 269 -0.59 -10.80 -9.12
C LEU A 269 -1.80 -11.66 -9.53
N ASP A 270 -1.52 -12.86 -10.06
CA ASP A 270 -2.53 -13.89 -10.27
C ASP A 270 -2.82 -14.58 -8.92
N ASN A 271 -3.69 -13.96 -8.14
CA ASN A 271 -4.00 -14.33 -6.77
C ASN A 271 -5.51 -14.57 -6.55
N LYS A 272 -6.18 -15.11 -7.55
CA LYS A 272 -7.63 -15.30 -7.54
C LYS A 272 -8.12 -16.00 -6.26
N TYR A 273 -7.42 -17.04 -5.80
CA TYR A 273 -7.78 -17.75 -4.57
C TYR A 273 -7.83 -16.81 -3.35
N TYR A 274 -6.80 -15.96 -3.20
CA TYR A 274 -6.74 -14.97 -2.12
C TYR A 274 -7.90 -13.98 -2.17
N LEU A 275 -8.14 -13.39 -3.33
CA LEU A 275 -9.19 -12.39 -3.49
C LEU A 275 -10.59 -12.97 -3.31
N ASP A 276 -10.88 -14.14 -3.87
CA ASP A 276 -12.17 -14.81 -3.71
C ASP A 276 -12.41 -15.14 -2.22
N SER A 277 -11.39 -15.65 -1.52
CA SER A 277 -11.46 -15.96 -0.09
C SER A 277 -11.65 -14.70 0.77
N LEU A 278 -10.91 -13.62 0.46
CA LEU A 278 -11.00 -12.33 1.15
C LEU A 278 -12.42 -11.74 1.04
N LEU A 279 -12.93 -11.62 -0.19
CA LEU A 279 -14.24 -10.99 -0.43
C LEU A 279 -15.38 -11.81 0.14
N SER A 280 -15.38 -13.12 -0.08
CA SER A 280 -16.41 -14.02 0.47
C SER A 280 -16.44 -13.98 2.01
N LYS A 281 -15.27 -13.93 2.67
CA LYS A 281 -15.20 -13.82 4.12
C LYS A 281 -15.63 -12.43 4.61
N ALA A 282 -15.28 -11.35 3.89
CA ALA A 282 -15.70 -10.00 4.24
C ALA A 282 -17.24 -9.86 4.19
N GLU A 283 -17.86 -10.35 3.12
CA GLU A 283 -19.33 -10.41 2.97
C GLU A 283 -19.96 -11.20 4.14
N ALA A 284 -19.45 -12.39 4.43
CA ALA A 284 -19.98 -13.22 5.50
C ALA A 284 -19.83 -12.61 6.92
N MET A 285 -18.83 -11.75 7.14
CA MET A 285 -18.58 -11.10 8.43
C MET A 285 -19.34 -9.78 8.58
N SER A 286 -19.72 -9.14 7.48
CA SER A 286 -20.41 -7.83 7.51
C SER A 286 -21.94 -7.96 7.58
N GLY A 287 -22.49 -9.14 7.36
CA GLY A 287 -23.94 -9.45 7.44
C GLY A 287 -24.61 -9.18 6.14
#